data_62564f272f2e2b0835f50745a8b55eef
#
_entry.id   62564f272f2e2b0835f50745a8b55eef
#
_cell.length_a   1.000
_cell.length_b   1.000
_cell.length_c   1.000
_cell.angle_alpha   90.00
_cell.angle_beta   90.00
_cell.angle_gamma   90.00
#
_symmetry.space_group_name_H-M   'P 1'
#
loop_
_entity.id
_entity.type
_entity.pdbx_description
1 polymer ?
#
loop_
_entity_poly.entity_id
_entity_poly.type
_entity_poly.pdbx_seq_one_letter_code
_entity_poly.pdbx_strand_id
1 'polypeptide(L)'
;MEIGELLKANKGTVSSALGKELGAKVLNGDLSILREAFNYVIFYLGNEESKGIRAGAAKIIEVVAEKKPELIAPDLDKLKPALDAPETQTRWMLMYIFGFCAKLNPMASISIIDYAIKYLAEDAGVCLSGAVYQYLVRIGATSETTAKEVFPILDDSLKTASENEIDWILEGFLSMVSVLNPDSLMIVKRNAEICLDSRKKSTQDRAKKLLKKINAVL
;
A
#
# COMPACT_ATOMS: atom_id res chain seq x y z
N MET A 1 -2.17 -15.86 26.55
CA MET A 1 -3.17 -14.77 26.60
C MET A 1 -3.54 -14.54 25.14
N GLU A 2 -4.81 -14.66 24.79
CA GLU A 2 -5.28 -14.44 23.41
C GLU A 2 -4.99 -12.99 22.99
N ILE A 3 -4.50 -12.80 21.78
CA ILE A 3 -4.21 -11.43 21.30
C ILE A 3 -5.48 -10.57 21.23
N GLY A 4 -6.66 -11.18 21.06
CA GLY A 4 -7.95 -10.50 21.08
C GLY A 4 -8.21 -9.72 22.38
N GLU A 5 -7.85 -10.28 23.53
CA GLU A 5 -8.01 -9.58 24.81
C GLU A 5 -7.01 -8.41 24.94
N LEU A 6 -5.79 -8.59 24.44
CA LEU A 6 -4.80 -7.50 24.38
C LEU A 6 -5.26 -6.35 23.48
N LEU A 7 -5.81 -6.67 22.30
CA LEU A 7 -6.30 -5.68 21.34
C LEU A 7 -7.56 -4.96 21.88
N LYS A 8 -8.47 -5.65 22.59
CA LYS A 8 -9.62 -5.05 23.27
C LYS A 8 -9.22 -4.10 24.38
N ALA A 9 -8.27 -4.51 25.21
CA ALA A 9 -7.80 -3.71 26.36
C ALA A 9 -7.12 -2.41 25.91
N ASN A 10 -6.65 -2.34 24.68
CA ASN A 10 -5.95 -1.20 24.11
C ASN A 10 -6.89 -0.04 23.67
N LYS A 11 -8.04 0.10 24.32
CA LYS A 11 -9.05 1.19 24.27
C LYS A 11 -8.95 2.13 23.07
N GLY A 12 -9.30 1.63 21.88
CA GLY A 12 -9.66 2.49 20.73
C GLY A 12 -8.56 3.34 20.10
N THR A 13 -7.38 3.39 20.69
CA THR A 13 -6.21 3.88 19.99
C THR A 13 -5.64 2.71 19.22
N VAL A 14 -5.53 2.86 17.90
CA VAL A 14 -4.67 1.95 17.14
C VAL A 14 -3.26 2.19 17.66
N SER A 15 -2.95 1.52 18.76
CA SER A 15 -1.61 1.57 19.30
C SER A 15 -0.72 0.83 18.34
N SER A 16 -0.14 1.60 17.44
CA SER A 16 0.94 1.09 16.60
C SER A 16 2.05 0.43 17.42
N ALA A 17 2.18 0.76 18.71
CA ALA A 17 3.14 0.16 19.63
C ALA A 17 2.84 -1.31 19.91
N LEU A 18 1.59 -1.65 20.32
CA LEU A 18 1.21 -3.05 20.56
C LEU A 18 1.30 -3.90 19.29
N GLY A 19 0.79 -3.38 18.17
CA GLY A 19 0.87 -4.08 16.89
C GLY A 19 2.32 -4.32 16.44
N LYS A 20 3.22 -3.36 16.65
CA LYS A 20 4.66 -3.52 16.38
C LYS A 20 5.30 -4.56 17.30
N GLU A 21 4.99 -4.53 18.60
CA GLU A 21 5.50 -5.49 19.58
C GLU A 21 5.08 -6.92 19.21
N LEU A 22 3.77 -7.13 18.93
CA LEU A 22 3.25 -8.44 18.57
C LEU A 22 3.79 -8.90 17.21
N GLY A 23 3.91 -8.00 16.23
CA GLY A 23 4.57 -8.30 14.94
C GLY A 23 6.03 -8.70 15.12
N ALA A 24 6.78 -8.06 16.03
CA ALA A 24 8.15 -8.45 16.35
C ALA A 24 8.22 -9.86 16.95
N LYS A 25 7.25 -10.26 17.80
CA LYS A 25 7.18 -11.64 18.33
C LYS A 25 6.96 -12.66 17.20
N VAL A 26 6.10 -12.34 16.22
CA VAL A 26 5.93 -13.18 15.02
C VAL A 26 7.24 -13.32 14.24
N LEU A 27 7.96 -12.22 14.01
CA LEU A 27 9.24 -12.22 13.30
C LEU A 27 10.31 -13.03 14.03
N ASN A 28 10.20 -13.17 15.36
CA ASN A 28 11.05 -13.99 16.21
C ASN A 28 10.56 -15.45 16.35
N GLY A 29 9.49 -15.84 15.64
CA GLY A 29 9.07 -17.24 15.51
C GLY A 29 7.73 -17.60 16.15
N ASP A 30 7.04 -16.70 16.84
CA ASP A 30 5.71 -16.95 17.40
C ASP A 30 4.61 -16.78 16.33
N LEU A 31 4.50 -17.79 15.48
CA LEU A 31 3.50 -17.79 14.40
C LEU A 31 2.06 -17.97 14.89
N SER A 32 1.82 -18.28 16.17
CA SER A 32 0.47 -18.36 16.72
C SER A 32 -0.22 -17.01 16.68
N ILE A 33 0.51 -15.94 17.01
CA ILE A 33 0.05 -14.54 16.95
C ILE A 33 -0.42 -14.18 15.53
N LEU A 34 0.33 -14.58 14.51
CA LEU A 34 -0.02 -14.30 13.12
C LEU A 34 -1.33 -14.98 12.72
N ARG A 35 -1.50 -16.25 13.08
CA ARG A 35 -2.76 -16.99 12.82
C ARG A 35 -3.98 -16.34 13.46
N GLU A 36 -3.84 -15.89 14.70
CA GLU A 36 -4.91 -15.15 15.38
C GLU A 36 -5.16 -13.79 14.70
N ALA A 37 -4.12 -13.06 14.29
CA ALA A 37 -4.25 -11.78 13.60
C ALA A 37 -5.05 -11.90 12.29
N PHE A 38 -4.87 -12.97 11.51
CA PHE A 38 -5.69 -13.23 10.32
C PHE A 38 -7.18 -13.40 10.64
N ASN A 39 -7.53 -13.99 11.78
CA ASN A 39 -8.92 -14.12 12.20
C ASN A 39 -9.48 -12.78 12.70
N TYR A 40 -8.68 -12.02 13.45
CA TYR A 40 -9.13 -10.77 14.04
C TYR A 40 -9.22 -9.60 13.04
N VAL A 41 -8.48 -9.61 11.96
CA VAL A 41 -8.56 -8.55 10.93
C VAL A 41 -9.91 -8.50 10.23
N ILE A 42 -10.63 -9.63 10.17
CA ILE A 42 -11.99 -9.74 9.59
C ILE A 42 -13.09 -9.83 10.67
N PHE A 43 -12.73 -9.61 11.95
CA PHE A 43 -13.64 -9.82 13.09
C PHE A 43 -14.74 -8.77 13.12
N TYR A 44 -16.00 -9.23 13.06
CA TYR A 44 -17.21 -8.39 13.10
C TYR A 44 -17.11 -7.13 12.23
N LEU A 45 -16.92 -7.31 10.91
CA LEU A 45 -16.69 -6.23 9.94
C LEU A 45 -17.77 -5.13 9.98
N GLY A 46 -19.02 -5.48 10.27
CA GLY A 46 -20.12 -4.50 10.40
C GLY A 46 -20.19 -3.78 11.75
N ASN A 47 -19.31 -4.05 12.72
CA ASN A 47 -19.37 -3.48 14.06
C ASN A 47 -18.26 -2.48 14.31
N GLU A 48 -18.62 -1.20 14.51
CA GLU A 48 -17.71 -0.09 14.84
C GLU A 48 -16.91 -0.33 16.13
N GLU A 49 -17.48 -1.00 17.13
CA GLU A 49 -16.81 -1.29 18.41
C GLU A 49 -15.59 -2.21 18.22
N SER A 50 -15.59 -3.01 17.16
CA SER A 50 -14.49 -3.93 16.83
C SER A 50 -13.36 -3.30 16.02
N LYS A 51 -13.46 -2.02 15.65
CA LYS A 51 -12.45 -1.34 14.80
C LYS A 51 -11.03 -1.37 15.39
N GLY A 52 -10.89 -1.22 16.69
CA GLY A 52 -9.58 -1.27 17.37
C GLY A 52 -8.92 -2.65 17.27
N ILE A 53 -9.73 -3.72 17.33
CA ILE A 53 -9.25 -5.10 17.21
C ILE A 53 -8.78 -5.34 15.78
N ARG A 54 -9.60 -5.00 14.78
CA ARG A 54 -9.26 -5.18 13.36
C ARG A 54 -8.01 -4.40 12.97
N ALA A 55 -7.96 -3.12 13.33
CA ALA A 55 -6.81 -2.26 13.03
C ALA A 55 -5.53 -2.73 13.76
N GLY A 56 -5.64 -3.20 15.00
CA GLY A 56 -4.51 -3.81 15.72
C GLY A 56 -4.01 -5.09 15.06
N ALA A 57 -4.91 -5.96 14.63
CA ALA A 57 -4.59 -7.17 13.89
C ALA A 57 -3.96 -6.86 12.53
N ALA A 58 -4.53 -5.90 11.77
CA ALA A 58 -3.94 -5.43 10.52
C ALA A 58 -2.52 -4.88 10.71
N LYS A 59 -2.26 -4.17 11.84
CA LYS A 59 -0.91 -3.67 12.14
C LYS A 59 0.10 -4.77 12.41
N ILE A 60 -0.30 -5.85 13.07
CA ILE A 60 0.57 -7.01 13.26
C ILE A 60 0.97 -7.59 11.90
N ILE A 61 -0.02 -7.83 11.03
CA ILE A 61 0.19 -8.41 9.70
C ILE A 61 1.06 -7.46 8.84
N GLU A 62 0.81 -6.15 8.87
CA GLU A 62 1.59 -5.15 8.13
C GLU A 62 3.07 -5.18 8.52
N VAL A 63 3.38 -5.20 9.82
CA VAL A 63 4.76 -5.28 10.32
C VAL A 63 5.47 -6.54 9.84
N VAL A 64 4.76 -7.67 9.82
CA VAL A 64 5.29 -8.94 9.32
C VAL A 64 5.47 -8.89 7.80
N ALA A 65 4.47 -8.40 7.06
CA ALA A 65 4.51 -8.30 5.60
C ALA A 65 5.66 -7.40 5.10
N GLU A 66 5.97 -6.33 5.82
CA GLU A 66 7.09 -5.44 5.49
C GLU A 66 8.45 -6.16 5.55
N LYS A 67 8.64 -7.09 6.49
CA LYS A 67 9.94 -7.73 6.78
C LYS A 67 10.05 -9.15 6.22
N LYS A 68 8.96 -9.91 6.27
CA LYS A 68 8.86 -11.29 5.84
C LYS A 68 7.55 -11.54 5.07
N PRO A 69 7.37 -10.92 3.88
CA PRO A 69 6.14 -11.05 3.10
C PRO A 69 5.81 -12.52 2.73
N GLU A 70 6.81 -13.40 2.70
CA GLU A 70 6.64 -14.84 2.47
C GLU A 70 5.75 -15.54 3.52
N LEU A 71 5.63 -14.98 4.72
CA LEU A 71 4.73 -15.49 5.75
C LEU A 71 3.27 -15.11 5.52
N ILE A 72 3.01 -14.08 4.72
CA ILE A 72 1.68 -13.52 4.47
C ILE A 72 1.16 -13.91 3.09
N ALA A 73 2.02 -13.90 2.07
CA ALA A 73 1.66 -14.08 0.68
C ALA A 73 0.82 -15.34 0.37
N PRO A 74 1.04 -16.51 1.01
CA PRO A 74 0.21 -17.69 0.77
C PRO A 74 -1.25 -17.53 1.18
N ASP A 75 -1.52 -16.71 2.20
CA ASP A 75 -2.84 -16.51 2.80
C ASP A 75 -3.44 -15.14 2.48
N LEU A 76 -2.85 -14.38 1.55
CA LEU A 76 -3.21 -12.99 1.23
C LEU A 76 -4.69 -12.82 0.88
N ASP A 77 -5.29 -13.79 0.18
CA ASP A 77 -6.71 -13.76 -0.19
C ASP A 77 -7.66 -13.74 1.02
N LYS A 78 -7.23 -14.28 2.16
CA LYS A 78 -8.03 -14.26 3.40
C LYS A 78 -8.25 -12.86 3.96
N LEU A 79 -7.43 -11.90 3.54
CA LEU A 79 -7.52 -10.50 3.98
C LEU A 79 -8.52 -9.67 3.16
N LYS A 80 -8.94 -10.13 1.98
CA LYS A 80 -9.83 -9.38 1.09
C LYS A 80 -11.13 -8.90 1.77
N PRO A 81 -11.84 -9.70 2.60
CA PRO A 81 -13.05 -9.20 3.25
C PRO A 81 -12.82 -7.98 4.13
N ALA A 82 -11.62 -7.81 4.70
CA ALA A 82 -11.29 -6.67 5.55
C ALA A 82 -11.08 -5.36 4.76
N LEU A 83 -10.99 -5.40 3.43
CA LEU A 83 -10.99 -4.20 2.59
C LEU A 83 -12.31 -3.42 2.70
N ASP A 84 -13.41 -4.08 3.08
CA ASP A 84 -14.68 -3.42 3.34
C ASP A 84 -14.84 -2.93 4.80
N ALA A 85 -13.77 -2.96 5.60
CA ALA A 85 -13.80 -2.46 6.96
C ALA A 85 -14.20 -0.97 6.98
N PRO A 86 -15.10 -0.54 7.91
CA PRO A 86 -15.55 0.85 7.97
C PRO A 86 -14.41 1.82 8.34
N GLU A 87 -13.46 1.37 9.14
CA GLU A 87 -12.33 2.19 9.55
C GLU A 87 -11.24 2.29 8.49
N THR A 88 -10.85 3.51 8.15
CA THR A 88 -9.79 3.83 7.19
C THR A 88 -8.44 3.19 7.57
N GLN A 89 -8.19 3.04 8.87
CA GLN A 89 -6.92 2.50 9.38
C GLN A 89 -6.66 1.06 8.93
N THR A 90 -7.64 0.17 9.05
CA THR A 90 -7.53 -1.20 8.55
C THR A 90 -7.29 -1.19 7.04
N ARG A 91 -8.04 -0.39 6.30
CA ARG A 91 -7.95 -0.30 4.83
C ARG A 91 -6.56 0.12 4.35
N TRP A 92 -5.96 1.18 4.92
CA TRP A 92 -4.62 1.59 4.48
C TRP A 92 -3.53 0.56 4.80
N MET A 93 -3.63 -0.12 5.97
CA MET A 93 -2.68 -1.18 6.32
C MET A 93 -2.78 -2.35 5.33
N LEU A 94 -4.00 -2.71 4.90
CA LEU A 94 -4.20 -3.73 3.89
C LEU A 94 -3.58 -3.34 2.55
N MET A 95 -3.70 -2.08 2.10
CA MET A 95 -3.01 -1.61 0.90
C MET A 95 -1.49 -1.84 0.99
N TYR A 96 -0.86 -1.53 2.14
CA TYR A 96 0.54 -1.83 2.34
C TYR A 96 0.84 -3.32 2.29
N ILE A 97 0.04 -4.16 2.96
CA ILE A 97 0.22 -5.62 3.02
C ILE A 97 0.17 -6.23 1.61
N PHE A 98 -0.87 -5.92 0.83
CA PHE A 98 -0.99 -6.39 -0.55
C PHE A 98 0.17 -5.89 -1.42
N GLY A 99 0.61 -4.66 -1.23
CA GLY A 99 1.77 -4.11 -1.91
C GLY A 99 3.08 -4.82 -1.54
N PHE A 100 3.33 -5.13 -0.28
CA PHE A 100 4.53 -5.87 0.15
C PHE A 100 4.56 -7.29 -0.43
N CYS A 101 3.41 -7.93 -0.57
CA CYS A 101 3.28 -9.28 -1.09
C CYS A 101 3.23 -9.36 -2.64
N ALA A 102 3.22 -8.22 -3.35
CA ALA A 102 2.97 -8.15 -4.79
C ALA A 102 3.90 -9.03 -5.63
N LYS A 103 5.18 -9.13 -5.27
CA LYS A 103 6.15 -9.97 -5.99
C LYS A 103 5.97 -11.47 -5.72
N LEU A 104 5.44 -11.84 -4.56
CA LEU A 104 5.29 -13.24 -4.14
C LEU A 104 3.93 -13.81 -4.52
N ASN A 105 2.89 -12.97 -4.52
CA ASN A 105 1.53 -13.35 -4.93
C ASN A 105 0.91 -12.24 -5.80
N PRO A 106 1.38 -12.06 -7.04
CA PRO A 106 0.91 -10.99 -7.92
C PRO A 106 -0.57 -11.12 -8.27
N MET A 107 -1.10 -12.35 -8.39
CA MET A 107 -2.51 -12.57 -8.71
C MET A 107 -3.44 -12.09 -7.60
N ALA A 108 -3.18 -12.45 -6.35
CA ALA A 108 -3.95 -11.96 -5.22
C ALA A 108 -3.79 -10.44 -5.06
N SER A 109 -2.57 -9.93 -5.29
CA SER A 109 -2.29 -8.50 -5.14
C SER A 109 -3.02 -7.66 -6.19
N ILE A 110 -3.01 -8.04 -7.47
CA ILE A 110 -3.70 -7.27 -8.53
C ILE A 110 -5.21 -7.34 -8.42
N SER A 111 -5.76 -8.40 -7.84
CA SER A 111 -7.21 -8.62 -7.73
C SER A 111 -7.96 -7.59 -6.88
N ILE A 112 -7.24 -6.71 -6.17
CA ILE A 112 -7.83 -5.65 -5.35
C ILE A 112 -7.67 -4.25 -5.96
N ILE A 113 -7.29 -4.14 -7.23
CA ILE A 113 -7.06 -2.85 -7.89
C ILE A 113 -8.30 -1.95 -7.87
N ASP A 114 -9.49 -2.53 -7.96
CA ASP A 114 -10.75 -1.79 -7.89
C ASP A 114 -10.96 -1.12 -6.52
N TYR A 115 -10.48 -1.74 -5.42
CA TYR A 115 -10.46 -1.10 -4.11
C TYR A 115 -9.51 0.10 -4.08
N ALA A 116 -8.37 0.02 -4.74
CA ALA A 116 -7.45 1.14 -4.84
C ALA A 116 -8.10 2.34 -5.56
N ILE A 117 -8.76 2.10 -6.69
CA ILE A 117 -9.51 3.13 -7.44
C ILE A 117 -10.63 3.72 -6.57
N LYS A 118 -11.43 2.87 -5.93
CA LYS A 118 -12.49 3.28 -5.00
C LYS A 118 -11.96 4.18 -3.89
N TYR A 119 -10.85 3.81 -3.26
CA TYR A 119 -10.29 4.56 -2.12
C TYR A 119 -9.69 5.89 -2.53
N LEU A 120 -9.12 6.02 -3.74
CA LEU A 120 -8.69 7.31 -4.28
C LEU A 120 -9.88 8.25 -4.52
N ALA A 121 -11.03 7.70 -4.97
CA ALA A 121 -12.25 8.48 -5.19
C ALA A 121 -12.96 8.88 -3.88
N GLU A 122 -12.75 8.16 -2.78
CA GLU A 122 -13.38 8.47 -1.48
C GLU A 122 -12.79 9.71 -0.80
N ASP A 123 -11.57 10.15 -1.17
CA ASP A 123 -10.83 11.24 -0.50
C ASP A 123 -10.83 11.12 1.05
N ALA A 124 -10.63 9.90 1.53
CA ALA A 124 -10.69 9.58 2.97
C ALA A 124 -9.38 9.95 3.73
N GLY A 125 -8.60 10.85 3.17
CA GLY A 125 -7.43 11.45 3.80
C GLY A 125 -6.10 10.85 3.37
N VAL A 126 -5.04 11.63 3.58
CA VAL A 126 -3.66 11.43 3.10
C VAL A 126 -3.04 10.06 3.45
N CYS A 127 -3.44 9.46 4.56
CA CYS A 127 -2.92 8.16 4.96
C CYS A 127 -3.40 7.04 4.02
N LEU A 128 -4.67 7.10 3.60
CA LEU A 128 -5.23 6.10 2.69
C LEU A 128 -4.72 6.31 1.28
N SER A 129 -4.75 7.55 0.74
CA SER A 129 -4.22 7.84 -0.59
C SER A 129 -2.73 7.47 -0.71
N GLY A 130 -1.93 7.81 0.31
CA GLY A 130 -0.52 7.42 0.34
C GLY A 130 -0.29 5.91 0.33
N ALA A 131 -1.09 5.15 1.07
CA ALA A 131 -1.01 3.69 1.07
C ALA A 131 -1.44 3.10 -0.28
N VAL A 132 -2.48 3.66 -0.91
CA VAL A 132 -2.93 3.27 -2.25
C VAL A 132 -1.84 3.51 -3.29
N TYR A 133 -1.19 4.69 -3.30
CA TYR A 133 -0.09 4.94 -4.23
C TYR A 133 1.08 3.98 -4.01
N GLN A 134 1.44 3.68 -2.76
CA GLN A 134 2.48 2.70 -2.46
C GLN A 134 2.12 1.29 -2.93
N TYR A 135 0.85 0.89 -2.80
CA TYR A 135 0.34 -0.37 -3.34
C TYR A 135 0.43 -0.41 -4.87
N LEU A 136 -0.13 0.59 -5.56
CA LEU A 136 -0.11 0.67 -7.01
C LEU A 136 1.32 0.61 -7.58
N VAL A 137 2.22 1.36 -6.98
CA VAL A 137 3.63 1.38 -7.37
C VAL A 137 4.29 0.02 -7.25
N ARG A 138 4.08 -0.67 -6.13
CA ARG A 138 4.69 -1.98 -5.90
C ARG A 138 4.17 -3.03 -6.89
N ILE A 139 2.87 -3.01 -7.18
CA ILE A 139 2.28 -3.89 -8.19
C ILE A 139 2.78 -3.52 -9.58
N GLY A 140 2.69 -2.25 -9.96
CA GLY A 140 3.11 -1.79 -11.27
C GLY A 140 4.58 -2.08 -11.59
N ALA A 141 5.43 -2.16 -10.56
CA ALA A 141 6.85 -2.49 -10.73
C ALA A 141 7.15 -4.00 -10.87
N THR A 142 6.13 -4.89 -10.83
CA THR A 142 6.36 -6.35 -10.88
C THR A 142 6.55 -6.87 -12.30
N SER A 143 5.85 -6.31 -13.29
CA SER A 143 5.88 -6.74 -14.69
C SER A 143 5.32 -5.67 -15.65
N GLU A 144 5.58 -5.83 -16.95
CA GLU A 144 4.96 -4.99 -17.99
C GLU A 144 3.42 -5.06 -17.98
N THR A 145 2.87 -6.24 -17.74
CA THR A 145 1.42 -6.45 -17.69
C THR A 145 0.80 -5.64 -16.56
N THR A 146 1.34 -5.74 -15.35
CA THR A 146 0.84 -4.98 -14.19
C THR A 146 1.12 -3.49 -14.33
N ALA A 147 2.25 -3.10 -14.92
CA ALA A 147 2.55 -1.71 -15.23
C ALA A 147 1.51 -1.10 -16.18
N LYS A 148 1.06 -1.85 -17.20
CA LYS A 148 0.02 -1.42 -18.15
C LYS A 148 -1.33 -1.17 -17.47
N GLU A 149 -1.68 -1.96 -16.46
CA GLU A 149 -2.92 -1.78 -15.70
C GLU A 149 -2.85 -0.61 -14.72
N VAL A 150 -1.71 -0.44 -14.05
CA VAL A 150 -1.52 0.57 -13.00
C VAL A 150 -1.19 1.95 -13.56
N PHE A 151 -0.47 2.03 -14.67
CA PHE A 151 0.01 3.30 -15.24
C PHE A 151 -1.11 4.32 -15.47
N PRO A 152 -2.26 3.98 -16.09
CA PRO A 152 -3.33 4.95 -16.30
C PRO A 152 -3.88 5.54 -15.00
N ILE A 153 -3.96 4.73 -13.94
CA ILE A 153 -4.46 5.18 -12.62
C ILE A 153 -3.51 6.22 -12.03
N LEU A 154 -2.20 5.97 -12.10
CA LEU A 154 -1.19 6.89 -11.58
C LEU A 154 -1.10 8.17 -12.44
N ASP A 155 -1.19 8.07 -13.76
CA ASP A 155 -1.15 9.21 -14.67
C ASP A 155 -2.37 10.13 -14.48
N ASP A 156 -3.56 9.55 -14.35
CA ASP A 156 -4.77 10.32 -14.07
C ASP A 156 -4.73 10.95 -12.66
N SER A 157 -4.24 10.23 -11.66
CA SER A 157 -4.08 10.76 -10.32
C SER A 157 -3.12 11.97 -10.27
N LEU A 158 -2.07 11.95 -11.08
CA LEU A 158 -1.08 13.06 -11.11
C LEU A 158 -1.71 14.40 -11.51
N LYS A 159 -2.80 14.40 -12.28
CA LYS A 159 -3.50 15.62 -12.75
C LYS A 159 -4.21 16.37 -11.64
N THR A 160 -4.62 15.68 -10.57
CA THR A 160 -5.39 16.22 -9.44
C THR A 160 -4.69 16.11 -8.11
N ALA A 161 -3.50 15.50 -8.09
CA ALA A 161 -2.74 15.19 -6.89
C ALA A 161 -2.30 16.45 -6.13
N SER A 162 -2.35 16.36 -4.80
CA SER A 162 -1.68 17.31 -3.91
C SER A 162 -0.15 17.23 -4.05
N GLU A 163 0.57 18.26 -3.59
CA GLU A 163 2.04 18.28 -3.67
C GLU A 163 2.74 17.05 -3.05
N ASN A 164 2.17 16.49 -1.99
CA ASN A 164 2.72 15.28 -1.38
C ASN A 164 2.45 14.02 -2.22
N GLU A 165 1.28 13.95 -2.81
CA GLU A 165 0.89 12.83 -3.67
C GLU A 165 1.69 12.83 -4.97
N ILE A 166 1.97 14.01 -5.55
CA ILE A 166 2.88 14.15 -6.70
C ILE A 166 4.23 13.48 -6.39
N ASP A 167 4.79 13.75 -5.22
CA ASP A 167 6.06 13.16 -4.80
C ASP A 167 6.00 11.62 -4.77
N TRP A 168 4.91 11.04 -4.27
CA TRP A 168 4.73 9.59 -4.21
C TRP A 168 4.54 8.97 -5.61
N ILE A 169 3.78 9.63 -6.47
CA ILE A 169 3.55 9.17 -7.84
C ILE A 169 4.85 9.22 -8.66
N LEU A 170 5.64 10.30 -8.55
CA LEU A 170 6.94 10.41 -9.22
C LEU A 170 7.93 9.34 -8.75
N GLU A 171 7.99 9.06 -7.44
CA GLU A 171 8.80 7.96 -6.89
C GLU A 171 8.31 6.60 -7.42
N GLY A 172 6.99 6.48 -7.60
CA GLY A 172 6.37 5.33 -8.21
C GLY A 172 6.81 5.10 -9.64
N PHE A 173 6.68 6.10 -10.48
CA PHE A 173 7.16 6.02 -11.85
C PHE A 173 8.64 5.70 -11.93
N LEU A 174 9.46 6.25 -11.03
CA LEU A 174 10.88 5.92 -10.94
C LEU A 174 11.12 4.42 -10.74
N SER A 175 10.28 3.77 -9.94
CA SER A 175 10.35 2.32 -9.69
C SER A 175 9.88 1.49 -10.88
N MET A 176 9.01 2.05 -11.73
CA MET A 176 8.38 1.36 -12.86
C MET A 176 9.12 1.56 -14.19
N VAL A 177 10.11 2.44 -14.29
CA VAL A 177 10.81 2.79 -15.54
C VAL A 177 11.25 1.57 -16.36
N SER A 178 11.70 0.50 -15.70
CA SER A 178 12.21 -0.71 -16.38
C SER A 178 11.11 -1.64 -16.94
N VAL A 179 9.86 -1.40 -16.59
CA VAL A 179 8.71 -2.23 -16.99
C VAL A 179 7.64 -1.44 -17.74
N LEU A 180 7.77 -0.12 -17.85
CA LEU A 180 6.90 0.71 -18.69
C LEU A 180 7.28 0.57 -20.16
N ASN A 181 6.26 0.52 -21.03
CA ASN A 181 6.46 0.57 -22.48
C ASN A 181 6.94 1.98 -22.92
N PRO A 182 7.50 2.13 -24.15
CA PRO A 182 8.03 3.40 -24.65
C PRO A 182 6.99 4.55 -24.64
N ASP A 183 5.74 4.28 -25.00
CA ASP A 183 4.70 5.31 -25.04
C ASP A 183 4.39 5.85 -23.65
N SER A 184 4.24 4.97 -22.66
CA SER A 184 4.06 5.34 -21.25
C SER A 184 5.28 6.10 -20.72
N LEU A 185 6.51 5.69 -21.08
CA LEU A 185 7.73 6.39 -20.70
C LEU A 185 7.78 7.82 -21.26
N MET A 186 7.30 8.04 -22.49
CA MET A 186 7.21 9.39 -23.06
C MET A 186 6.20 10.28 -22.34
N ILE A 187 5.06 9.72 -21.89
CA ILE A 187 4.09 10.44 -21.06
C ILE A 187 4.71 10.81 -19.71
N VAL A 188 5.31 9.83 -19.03
CA VAL A 188 5.99 10.05 -17.74
C VAL A 188 7.10 11.09 -17.87
N LYS A 189 7.87 11.08 -18.96
CA LYS A 189 8.92 12.08 -19.23
C LYS A 189 8.33 13.48 -19.29
N ARG A 190 7.26 13.68 -20.07
CA ARG A 190 6.55 14.98 -20.16
C ARG A 190 6.03 15.45 -18.80
N ASN A 191 5.42 14.56 -18.05
CA ASN A 191 4.92 14.89 -16.70
C ASN A 191 6.06 15.28 -15.75
N ALA A 192 7.19 14.58 -15.82
CA ALA A 192 8.36 14.90 -15.02
C ALA A 192 8.99 16.26 -15.42
N GLU A 193 8.99 16.60 -16.73
CA GLU A 193 9.45 17.91 -17.22
C GLU A 193 8.60 19.04 -16.63
N ILE A 194 7.28 18.90 -16.59
CA ILE A 194 6.37 19.87 -15.94
C ILE A 194 6.70 20.01 -14.44
N CYS A 195 7.02 18.91 -13.76
CA CYS A 195 7.34 18.90 -12.34
C CYS A 195 8.67 19.58 -11.98
N LEU A 196 9.54 19.89 -12.97
CA LEU A 196 10.75 20.69 -12.73
C LEU A 196 10.44 22.11 -12.26
N ASP A 197 9.30 22.66 -12.65
CA ASP A 197 8.84 24.00 -12.29
C ASP A 197 8.04 24.04 -10.97
N SER A 198 7.94 22.91 -10.27
CA SER A 198 7.26 22.83 -8.96
C SER A 198 7.90 23.76 -7.95
N ARG A 199 7.09 24.40 -7.09
CA ARG A 199 7.60 25.20 -5.96
C ARG A 199 8.32 24.35 -4.91
N LYS A 200 7.99 23.05 -4.84
CA LYS A 200 8.53 22.12 -3.87
C LYS A 200 9.82 21.47 -4.36
N LYS A 201 10.91 21.72 -3.63
CA LYS A 201 12.25 21.23 -3.98
C LYS A 201 12.31 19.70 -4.09
N SER A 202 11.62 18.97 -3.20
CA SER A 202 11.58 17.50 -3.26
C SER A 202 10.95 16.97 -4.55
N THR A 203 9.92 17.66 -5.07
CA THR A 203 9.28 17.31 -6.35
C THR A 203 10.23 17.53 -7.52
N GLN A 204 10.93 18.68 -7.55
CA GLN A 204 11.96 18.95 -8.58
C GLN A 204 13.06 17.89 -8.59
N ASP A 205 13.55 17.49 -7.39
CA ASP A 205 14.64 16.52 -7.29
C ASP A 205 14.20 15.11 -7.71
N ARG A 206 12.95 14.72 -7.42
CA ARG A 206 12.36 13.48 -7.94
C ARG A 206 12.19 13.51 -9.45
N ALA A 207 11.66 14.60 -9.98
CA ALA A 207 11.52 14.80 -11.43
C ALA A 207 12.87 14.68 -12.16
N LYS A 208 13.94 15.30 -11.64
CA LYS A 208 15.31 15.17 -12.20
C LYS A 208 15.82 13.73 -12.18
N LYS A 209 15.62 13.01 -11.06
CA LYS A 209 16.01 11.60 -10.97
C LYS A 209 15.25 10.73 -11.98
N LEU A 210 13.95 10.97 -12.10
CA LEU A 210 13.07 10.25 -13.02
C LEU A 210 13.50 10.48 -14.48
N LEU A 211 13.69 11.75 -14.87
CA LEU A 211 14.17 12.11 -16.22
C LEU A 211 15.54 11.48 -16.53
N LYS A 212 16.48 11.51 -15.59
CA LYS A 212 17.80 10.87 -15.76
C LYS A 212 17.63 9.36 -16.02
N LYS A 213 16.73 8.69 -15.28
CA LYS A 213 16.53 7.25 -15.45
C LYS A 213 15.81 6.91 -16.76
N ILE A 214 14.80 7.71 -17.16
CA ILE A 214 14.11 7.53 -18.43
C ILE A 214 15.05 7.72 -19.61
N ASN A 215 15.87 8.79 -19.62
CA ASN A 215 16.84 9.05 -20.69
C ASN A 215 17.96 7.99 -20.79
N ALA A 216 18.14 7.14 -19.79
CA ALA A 216 19.08 6.03 -19.83
C ALA A 216 18.50 4.75 -20.44
N VAL A 217 17.19 4.68 -20.65
CA VAL A 217 16.50 3.49 -21.20
C VAL A 217 15.79 3.76 -22.53
N LEU A 218 15.58 5.03 -22.91
CA LEU A 218 15.16 5.47 -24.23
C LEU A 218 16.37 5.70 -25.15
#